data_8ac873d9cc23f6587067ff72fe23af7a
#
_entry.id   8ac873d9cc23f6587067ff72fe23af7a
#
_cell.length_a   1.000
_cell.length_b   1.000
_cell.length_c   1.000
_cell.angle_alpha   90.00
_cell.angle_beta   90.00
_cell.angle_gamma   90.00
#
_symmetry.space_group_name_H-M   'P 1'
#
loop_
_entity.id
_entity.type
_entity.pdbx_description
1 polymer ?
#
loop_
_entity_poly.entity_id
_entity_poly.type
_entity_poly.pdbx_seq_one_letter_code
_entity_poly.pdbx_strand_id
1 'polypeptide(L)'
;MTHNNANVSADPFDDPVTSNKMAIRALIPLLITFVLGTLCLQGFNLVFQQVGADVGAPNQASLITAFPSIVLGIVCFIYGSLGDFVSLRRLVTVGLITLFVGSLFGFIANFFFAANLWTVIIARVLQTAGEQVAGSAFLVVATKYLRNDLKVIFFGLFTAAYQLSASIGVFAAGMLSSIAWQYLFLIPAVTILF
;
A
#
# COMPACT_ATOMS: atom_id res chain seq x y z
N MET A 1 -51.89 6.38 -25.03
CA MET A 1 -50.99 6.82 -23.93
C MET A 1 -49.68 6.13 -24.15
N THR A 2 -48.76 6.79 -24.83
CA THR A 2 -47.44 6.30 -25.13
C THR A 2 -46.51 6.61 -23.96
N HIS A 3 -46.11 5.57 -23.24
CA HIS A 3 -45.09 5.69 -22.20
C HIS A 3 -43.75 6.02 -22.86
N ASN A 4 -43.32 7.23 -22.69
CA ASN A 4 -42.01 7.75 -23.05
C ASN A 4 -41.00 7.13 -22.05
N ASN A 5 -40.35 6.04 -22.43
CA ASN A 5 -39.18 5.52 -21.71
C ASN A 5 -38.02 6.50 -21.95
N ALA A 6 -37.95 7.52 -21.10
CA ALA A 6 -36.82 8.41 -21.01
C ALA A 6 -35.55 7.58 -20.78
N ASN A 7 -34.54 7.86 -21.58
CA ASN A 7 -33.17 7.36 -21.48
C ASN A 7 -32.67 7.39 -20.03
N VAL A 8 -32.81 6.29 -19.32
CA VAL A 8 -31.96 5.99 -18.19
C VAL A 8 -30.60 5.73 -18.82
N SER A 9 -29.69 6.67 -18.67
CA SER A 9 -28.29 6.47 -19.01
C SER A 9 -27.85 5.22 -18.27
N ALA A 10 -27.69 4.10 -18.98
CA ALA A 10 -27.24 2.84 -18.41
C ALA A 10 -25.91 3.14 -17.71
N ASP A 11 -25.84 2.88 -16.41
CA ASP A 11 -24.60 3.00 -15.66
C ASP A 11 -23.59 2.07 -16.35
N PRO A 12 -22.41 2.56 -16.74
CA PRO A 12 -21.41 1.73 -17.40
C PRO A 12 -20.99 0.49 -16.57
N PHE A 13 -21.41 0.43 -15.31
CA PHE A 13 -21.23 -0.75 -14.45
C PHE A 13 -22.36 -1.78 -14.56
N ASP A 14 -23.47 -1.49 -15.26
CA ASP A 14 -24.56 -2.44 -15.47
C ASP A 14 -24.21 -3.51 -16.53
N ASP A 15 -23.24 -3.24 -17.43
CA ASP A 15 -22.71 -4.24 -18.36
C ASP A 15 -21.57 -5.03 -17.69
N PRO A 16 -21.73 -6.35 -17.45
CA PRO A 16 -20.74 -7.16 -16.74
C PRO A 16 -19.40 -7.25 -17.46
N VAL A 17 -19.34 -7.06 -18.76
CA VAL A 17 -18.09 -7.08 -19.54
C VAL A 17 -17.33 -5.76 -19.34
N THR A 18 -18.02 -4.64 -19.37
CA THR A 18 -17.44 -3.31 -19.17
C THR A 18 -17.00 -3.14 -17.71
N SER A 19 -17.81 -3.59 -16.75
CA SER A 19 -17.49 -3.59 -15.33
C SER A 19 -16.21 -4.38 -15.04
N ASN A 20 -16.05 -5.59 -15.56
CA ASN A 20 -14.85 -6.40 -15.38
C ASN A 20 -13.59 -5.72 -15.96
N LYS A 21 -13.67 -5.13 -17.16
CA LYS A 21 -12.52 -4.43 -17.76
C LYS A 21 -12.09 -3.22 -16.94
N MET A 22 -13.04 -2.44 -16.44
CA MET A 22 -12.76 -1.29 -15.58
C MET A 22 -12.15 -1.74 -14.23
N ALA A 23 -12.72 -2.78 -13.62
CA ALA A 23 -12.21 -3.35 -12.38
C ALA A 23 -10.76 -3.85 -12.54
N ILE A 24 -10.45 -4.60 -13.60
CA ILE A 24 -9.10 -5.11 -13.87
C ILE A 24 -8.10 -3.96 -14.07
N ARG A 25 -8.48 -2.91 -14.80
CA ARG A 25 -7.62 -1.73 -14.97
C ARG A 25 -7.31 -1.02 -13.66
N ALA A 26 -8.24 -0.99 -12.72
CA ALA A 26 -8.01 -0.43 -11.39
C ALA A 26 -7.20 -1.37 -10.47
N LEU A 27 -7.39 -2.68 -10.60
CA LEU A 27 -6.73 -3.68 -9.76
C LEU A 27 -5.23 -3.78 -10.00
N ILE A 28 -4.78 -3.60 -11.25
CA ILE A 28 -3.35 -3.70 -11.60
C ILE A 28 -2.51 -2.66 -10.85
N PRO A 29 -2.76 -1.34 -10.92
CA PRO A 29 -1.98 -0.35 -10.20
C PRO A 29 -2.12 -0.49 -8.68
N LEU A 30 -3.28 -0.89 -8.16
CA LEU A 30 -3.47 -1.16 -6.73
C LEU A 30 -2.60 -2.33 -6.27
N LEU A 31 -2.52 -3.41 -7.07
CA LEU A 31 -1.66 -4.56 -6.78
C LEU A 31 -0.19 -4.17 -6.80
N ILE A 32 0.26 -3.40 -7.79
CA ILE A 32 1.65 -2.92 -7.89
C ILE A 32 2.00 -2.06 -6.67
N THR A 33 1.12 -1.13 -6.29
CA THR A 33 1.31 -0.29 -5.09
C THR A 33 1.43 -1.13 -3.83
N PHE A 34 0.54 -2.09 -3.65
CA PHE A 34 0.56 -3.00 -2.52
C PHE A 34 1.84 -3.85 -2.49
N VAL A 35 2.27 -4.40 -3.63
CA VAL A 35 3.52 -5.15 -3.76
C VAL A 35 4.73 -4.33 -3.35
N LEU A 36 4.86 -3.10 -3.86
CA LEU A 36 5.99 -2.22 -3.56
C LEU A 36 6.00 -1.77 -2.09
N GLY A 37 4.83 -1.50 -1.52
CA GLY A 37 4.69 -1.19 -0.10
C GLY A 37 5.08 -2.37 0.79
N THR A 38 4.53 -3.56 0.52
CA THR A 38 4.85 -4.79 1.25
C THR A 38 6.34 -5.14 1.15
N LEU A 39 6.95 -4.95 -0.01
CA LEU A 39 8.38 -5.17 -0.21
C LEU A 39 9.20 -4.27 0.73
N CYS A 40 8.84 -2.99 0.82
CA CYS A 40 9.46 -2.06 1.76
C CYS A 40 9.20 -2.45 3.22
N LEU A 41 7.97 -2.83 3.57
CA LEU A 41 7.58 -3.26 4.93
C LEU A 41 8.44 -4.44 5.39
N GLN A 42 8.53 -5.49 4.58
CA GLN A 42 9.30 -6.68 4.91
C GLN A 42 10.81 -6.43 4.88
N GLY A 43 11.26 -5.54 4.00
CA GLY A 43 12.65 -5.09 3.99
C GLY A 43 13.05 -4.46 5.31
N PHE A 44 12.26 -3.55 5.85
CA PHE A 44 12.52 -2.95 7.16
C PHE A 44 12.44 -3.95 8.31
N ASN A 45 11.56 -4.97 8.22
CA ASN A 45 11.50 -6.03 9.22
C ASN A 45 12.79 -6.87 9.28
N LEU A 46 13.60 -6.89 8.22
CA LEU A 46 14.92 -7.52 8.23
C LEU A 46 15.98 -6.62 8.86
N VAL A 47 16.00 -5.34 8.49
CA VAL A 47 17.12 -4.43 8.80
C VAL A 47 16.87 -3.52 10.00
N PHE A 48 15.77 -3.66 10.72
CA PHE A 48 15.40 -2.74 11.82
C PHE A 48 16.46 -2.63 12.91
N GLN A 49 17.19 -3.70 13.20
CA GLN A 49 18.26 -3.67 14.20
C GLN A 49 19.44 -2.84 13.72
N GLN A 50 19.85 -2.98 12.46
CA GLN A 50 20.88 -2.16 11.84
C GLN A 50 20.47 -0.69 11.85
N VAL A 51 19.24 -0.40 11.41
CA VAL A 51 18.68 0.97 11.44
C VAL A 51 18.68 1.54 12.85
N GLY A 52 18.26 0.75 13.83
CA GLY A 52 18.26 1.17 15.23
C GLY A 52 19.68 1.50 15.77
N ALA A 53 20.68 0.74 15.36
CA ALA A 53 22.08 1.01 15.70
C ALA A 53 22.57 2.31 15.04
N ASP A 54 22.28 2.50 13.73
CA ASP A 54 22.70 3.67 12.97
C ASP A 54 22.06 4.99 13.47
N VAL A 55 20.84 4.92 13.99
CA VAL A 55 20.15 6.10 14.58
C VAL A 55 20.48 6.28 16.09
N GLY A 56 21.42 5.52 16.63
CA GLY A 56 21.87 5.62 18.02
C GLY A 56 20.88 5.08 19.06
N ALA A 57 19.93 4.23 18.66
CA ALA A 57 18.88 3.69 19.53
C ALA A 57 18.75 2.15 19.43
N PRO A 58 19.83 1.37 19.60
CA PRO A 58 19.80 -0.08 19.39
C PRO A 58 18.80 -0.82 20.30
N ASN A 59 18.64 -0.34 21.55
CA ASN A 59 17.70 -0.93 22.51
C ASN A 59 16.22 -0.65 22.19
N GLN A 60 15.93 0.29 21.29
CA GLN A 60 14.59 0.70 20.87
C GLN A 60 14.30 0.37 19.40
N ALA A 61 15.19 -0.36 18.75
CA ALA A 61 15.09 -0.70 17.32
C ALA A 61 13.76 -1.40 16.96
N SER A 62 13.22 -2.23 17.87
CA SER A 62 11.94 -2.91 17.69
C SER A 62 10.74 -1.96 17.49
N LEU A 63 10.84 -0.71 17.97
CA LEU A 63 9.78 0.28 17.78
C LEU A 63 9.60 0.66 16.30
N ILE A 64 10.66 0.54 15.47
CA ILE A 64 10.63 0.80 14.02
C ILE A 64 9.65 -0.12 13.29
N THR A 65 9.42 -1.32 13.82
CA THR A 65 8.48 -2.30 13.27
C THR A 65 7.17 -2.36 14.05
N ALA A 66 7.22 -2.19 15.38
CA ALA A 66 6.05 -2.28 16.23
C ALA A 66 5.02 -1.17 15.97
N PHE A 67 5.46 0.10 15.91
CA PHE A 67 4.54 1.22 15.65
C PHE A 67 3.82 1.11 14.29
N PRO A 68 4.50 0.86 13.16
CA PRO A 68 3.83 0.63 11.90
C PRO A 68 2.84 -0.53 11.94
N SER A 69 3.16 -1.63 12.63
CA SER A 69 2.27 -2.80 12.73
C SER A 69 0.99 -2.49 13.51
N ILE A 70 1.07 -1.71 14.59
CA ILE A 70 -0.11 -1.24 15.32
C ILE A 70 -0.95 -0.34 14.43
N VAL A 71 -0.33 0.62 13.75
CA VAL A 71 -1.02 1.53 12.84
C VAL A 71 -1.67 0.79 11.68
N LEU A 72 -1.02 -0.24 11.14
CA LEU A 72 -1.58 -1.11 10.10
C LEU A 72 -2.92 -1.69 10.54
N GLY A 73 -3.00 -2.25 11.75
CA GLY A 73 -4.25 -2.79 12.30
C GLY A 73 -5.34 -1.74 12.45
N ILE A 74 -5.00 -0.56 13.00
CA ILE A 74 -5.94 0.56 13.18
C ILE A 74 -6.45 1.06 11.82
N VAL A 75 -5.54 1.28 10.88
CA VAL A 75 -5.85 1.80 9.54
C VAL A 75 -6.70 0.80 8.76
N CYS A 76 -6.41 -0.50 8.85
CA CYS A 76 -7.22 -1.55 8.24
C CYS A 76 -8.68 -1.49 8.71
N PHE A 77 -8.88 -1.34 10.02
CA PHE A 77 -10.21 -1.20 10.61
C PHE A 77 -10.92 0.08 10.14
N ILE A 78 -10.22 1.22 10.17
CA ILE A 78 -10.77 2.52 9.75
C ILE A 78 -11.15 2.48 8.26
N TYR A 79 -10.27 2.00 7.38
CA TYR A 79 -10.55 1.93 5.95
C TYR A 79 -11.66 0.93 5.61
N GLY A 80 -11.73 -0.19 6.32
CA GLY A 80 -12.84 -1.12 6.20
C GLY A 80 -14.18 -0.46 6.51
N SER A 81 -14.24 0.34 7.58
CA SER A 81 -15.43 1.07 7.99
C SER A 81 -15.74 2.28 7.08
N LEU A 82 -14.73 3.02 6.63
CA LEU A 82 -14.90 4.20 5.78
C LEU A 82 -15.31 3.84 4.34
N GLY A 83 -15.06 2.62 3.89
CA GLY A 83 -15.38 2.16 2.53
C GLY A 83 -16.87 2.27 2.18
N ASP A 84 -17.76 2.33 3.18
CA ASP A 84 -19.21 2.51 2.98
C ASP A 84 -19.63 3.98 2.94
N PHE A 85 -18.82 4.90 3.49
CA PHE A 85 -19.18 6.33 3.63
C PHE A 85 -18.43 7.25 2.67
N VAL A 86 -17.26 6.84 2.22
CA VAL A 86 -16.38 7.67 1.38
C VAL A 86 -16.12 6.98 0.04
N SER A 87 -16.11 7.75 -1.05
CA SER A 87 -15.80 7.17 -2.36
C SER A 87 -14.41 6.52 -2.37
N LEU A 88 -14.35 5.30 -2.84
CA LEU A 88 -13.11 4.49 -2.94
C LEU A 88 -11.98 5.26 -3.64
N ARG A 89 -12.32 6.05 -4.68
CA ARG A 89 -11.34 6.88 -5.39
C ARG A 89 -10.65 7.89 -4.48
N ARG A 90 -11.40 8.58 -3.60
CA ARG A 90 -10.82 9.55 -2.65
C ARG A 90 -9.93 8.84 -1.62
N LEU A 91 -10.38 7.71 -1.10
CA LEU A 91 -9.60 6.91 -0.15
C LEU A 91 -8.27 6.49 -0.76
N VAL A 92 -8.28 5.93 -1.97
CA VAL A 92 -7.07 5.51 -2.69
C VAL A 92 -6.14 6.69 -2.94
N THR A 93 -6.67 7.84 -3.41
CA THR A 93 -5.85 9.02 -3.66
C THR A 93 -5.16 9.52 -2.39
N VAL A 94 -5.88 9.61 -1.28
CA VAL A 94 -5.31 10.01 0.02
C VAL A 94 -4.26 8.99 0.48
N GLY A 95 -4.52 7.69 0.33
CA GLY A 95 -3.57 6.64 0.67
C GLY A 95 -2.28 6.73 -0.14
N LEU A 96 -2.38 6.90 -1.46
CA LEU A 96 -1.21 7.04 -2.34
C LEU A 96 -0.37 8.29 -2.02
N ILE A 97 -1.03 9.42 -1.76
CA ILE A 97 -0.35 10.66 -1.34
C ILE A 97 0.36 10.42 0.01
N THR A 98 -0.30 9.78 0.96
CA THR A 98 0.28 9.47 2.27
C THR A 98 1.49 8.55 2.15
N LEU A 99 1.40 7.51 1.31
CA LEU A 99 2.49 6.60 1.01
C LEU A 99 3.69 7.33 0.40
N PHE A 100 3.44 8.18 -0.60
CA PHE A 100 4.46 8.94 -1.29
C PHE A 100 5.13 9.97 -0.36
N VAL A 101 4.34 10.74 0.38
CA VAL A 101 4.85 11.73 1.36
C VAL A 101 5.67 11.04 2.45
N GLY A 102 5.17 9.93 3.00
CA GLY A 102 5.90 9.14 3.99
C GLY A 102 7.23 8.59 3.46
N SER A 103 7.23 8.15 2.20
CA SER A 103 8.43 7.64 1.51
C SER A 103 9.47 8.72 1.27
N LEU A 104 9.07 9.86 0.71
CA LEU A 104 9.96 11.00 0.51
C LEU A 104 10.47 11.58 1.83
N PHE A 105 9.60 11.76 2.81
CA PHE A 105 9.99 12.23 4.12
C PHE A 105 11.01 11.29 4.75
N GLY A 106 10.75 9.98 4.71
CA GLY A 106 11.67 8.98 5.26
C GLY A 106 13.04 9.00 4.59
N PHE A 107 13.08 9.13 3.26
CA PHE A 107 14.35 9.24 2.54
C PHE A 107 15.08 10.55 2.84
N ILE A 108 14.42 11.70 2.66
CA ILE A 108 15.05 13.02 2.81
C ILE A 108 15.50 13.25 4.25
N ALA A 109 14.63 12.96 5.23
CA ALA A 109 14.95 13.21 6.63
C ALA A 109 16.11 12.35 7.16
N ASN A 110 16.24 11.11 6.68
CA ASN A 110 17.25 10.20 7.19
C ASN A 110 18.50 10.09 6.30
N PHE A 111 18.47 10.63 5.08
CA PHE A 111 19.63 10.62 4.18
C PHE A 111 20.39 11.95 4.19
N PHE A 112 19.68 13.08 4.16
CA PHE A 112 20.28 14.42 4.09
C PHE A 112 20.45 15.10 5.46
N PHE A 113 19.68 14.67 6.48
CA PHE A 113 19.76 15.18 7.84
C PHE A 113 20.24 14.09 8.79
N ALA A 114 20.49 14.44 10.06
CA ALA A 114 20.84 13.44 11.04
C ALA A 114 19.68 12.45 11.27
N ALA A 115 19.91 11.19 10.90
CA ALA A 115 18.93 10.13 11.10
C ALA A 115 18.56 10.01 12.58
N ASN A 116 17.27 9.91 12.88
CA ASN A 116 16.71 9.85 14.22
C ASN A 116 15.63 8.77 14.28
N LEU A 117 15.55 8.07 15.41
CA LEU A 117 14.57 7.01 15.61
C LEU A 117 13.14 7.46 15.28
N TRP A 118 12.75 8.63 15.74
CA TRP A 118 11.39 9.15 15.53
C TRP A 118 11.10 9.54 14.09
N THR A 119 12.08 10.07 13.36
CA THR A 119 11.90 10.35 11.90
C THR A 119 11.68 9.06 11.13
N VAL A 120 12.41 7.99 11.47
CA VAL A 120 12.20 6.66 10.88
C VAL A 120 10.81 6.13 11.22
N ILE A 121 10.41 6.16 12.50
CA ILE A 121 9.10 5.66 12.94
C ILE A 121 7.96 6.42 12.24
N ILE A 122 7.99 7.75 12.22
CA ILE A 122 6.95 8.56 11.59
C ILE A 122 6.86 8.25 10.09
N ALA A 123 7.98 8.18 9.40
CA ALA A 123 8.02 7.84 7.98
C ALA A 123 7.41 6.45 7.73
N ARG A 124 7.77 5.47 8.54
CA ARG A 124 7.25 4.09 8.46
C ARG A 124 5.75 4.03 8.73
N VAL A 125 5.26 4.76 9.72
CA VAL A 125 3.82 4.87 10.03
C VAL A 125 3.05 5.43 8.85
N LEU A 126 3.54 6.52 8.25
CA LEU A 126 2.90 7.13 7.07
C LEU A 126 2.91 6.17 5.86
N GLN A 127 4.04 5.50 5.60
CA GLN A 127 4.13 4.51 4.54
C GLN A 127 3.13 3.36 4.72
N THR A 128 3.12 2.77 5.92
CA THR A 128 2.24 1.63 6.22
C THR A 128 0.77 2.02 6.16
N ALA A 129 0.41 3.22 6.63
CA ALA A 129 -0.94 3.73 6.52
C ALA A 129 -1.37 3.88 5.05
N GLY A 130 -0.50 4.41 4.20
CA GLY A 130 -0.78 4.58 2.78
C GLY A 130 -0.85 3.26 2.00
N GLU A 131 0.06 2.32 2.27
CA GLU A 131 0.09 0.99 1.67
C GLU A 131 -1.20 0.21 1.96
N GLN A 132 -1.65 0.24 3.22
CA GLN A 132 -2.84 -0.50 3.62
C GLN A 132 -4.10 -0.07 2.86
N VAL A 133 -4.16 1.18 2.45
CA VAL A 133 -5.27 1.66 1.59
C VAL A 133 -5.29 0.91 0.26
N ALA A 134 -4.14 0.72 -0.39
CA ALA A 134 -4.07 0.02 -1.67
C ALA A 134 -4.50 -1.45 -1.54
N GLY A 135 -4.06 -2.15 -0.51
CA GLY A 135 -4.47 -3.52 -0.22
C GLY A 135 -5.98 -3.64 0.05
N SER A 136 -6.51 -2.77 0.91
CA SER A 136 -7.94 -2.75 1.23
C SER A 136 -8.79 -2.39 0.00
N ALA A 137 -8.38 -1.40 -0.79
CA ALA A 137 -9.06 -1.01 -2.02
C ALA A 137 -9.06 -2.13 -3.06
N PHE A 138 -7.94 -2.87 -3.19
CA PHE A 138 -7.87 -4.04 -4.07
C PHE A 138 -8.96 -5.06 -3.72
N LEU A 139 -9.07 -5.42 -2.44
CA LEU A 139 -10.05 -6.39 -1.98
C LEU A 139 -11.49 -5.91 -2.20
N VAL A 140 -11.77 -4.63 -1.96
CA VAL A 140 -13.09 -4.03 -2.20
C VAL A 140 -13.45 -4.03 -3.69
N VAL A 141 -12.53 -3.63 -4.57
CA VAL A 141 -12.76 -3.65 -6.02
C VAL A 141 -12.98 -5.08 -6.52
N ALA A 142 -12.14 -6.01 -6.08
CA ALA A 142 -12.27 -7.40 -6.47
C ALA A 142 -13.61 -8.02 -6.02
N THR A 143 -14.06 -7.72 -4.81
CA THR A 143 -15.35 -8.24 -4.29
C THR A 143 -16.57 -7.61 -4.94
N LYS A 144 -16.56 -6.30 -5.18
CA LYS A 144 -17.75 -5.59 -5.69
C LYS A 144 -17.94 -5.71 -7.20
N TYR A 145 -16.85 -5.68 -7.98
CA TYR A 145 -16.92 -5.46 -9.43
C TYR A 145 -16.47 -6.64 -10.29
N LEU A 146 -15.80 -7.66 -9.72
CA LEU A 146 -15.43 -8.85 -10.50
C LEU A 146 -16.52 -9.91 -10.46
N ARG A 147 -16.61 -10.69 -11.55
CA ARG A 147 -17.38 -11.93 -11.60
C ARG A 147 -16.80 -12.98 -10.63
N ASN A 148 -17.64 -13.91 -10.17
CA ASN A 148 -17.24 -14.88 -9.14
C ASN A 148 -16.09 -15.79 -9.58
N ASP A 149 -16.01 -16.16 -10.85
CA ASP A 149 -14.91 -16.93 -11.43
C ASP A 149 -13.57 -16.18 -11.37
N LEU A 150 -13.60 -14.86 -11.64
CA LEU A 150 -12.41 -14.01 -11.60
C LEU A 150 -11.99 -13.65 -10.17
N LYS A 151 -12.93 -13.54 -9.22
CA LYS A 151 -12.62 -13.25 -7.82
C LYS A 151 -11.61 -14.22 -7.24
N VAL A 152 -11.81 -15.51 -7.45
CA VAL A 152 -10.92 -16.57 -6.93
C VAL A 152 -9.50 -16.37 -7.49
N ILE A 153 -9.39 -16.08 -8.79
CA ILE A 153 -8.09 -15.87 -9.46
C ILE A 153 -7.40 -14.62 -8.88
N PHE A 154 -8.12 -13.51 -8.74
CA PHE A 154 -7.54 -12.26 -8.25
C PHE A 154 -7.18 -12.31 -6.75
N PHE A 155 -7.93 -13.02 -5.93
CA PHE A 155 -7.55 -13.27 -4.54
C PHE A 155 -6.31 -14.17 -4.43
N GLY A 156 -6.23 -15.21 -5.26
CA GLY A 156 -5.03 -16.04 -5.38
C GLY A 156 -3.81 -15.24 -5.82
N LEU A 157 -3.97 -14.37 -6.82
CA LEU A 157 -2.93 -13.47 -7.30
C LEU A 157 -2.48 -12.48 -6.21
N PHE A 158 -3.42 -11.90 -5.45
CA PHE A 158 -3.11 -11.01 -4.33
C PHE A 158 -2.29 -11.71 -3.25
N THR A 159 -2.69 -12.92 -2.87
CA THR A 159 -1.97 -13.70 -1.87
C THR A 159 -0.58 -14.12 -2.36
N ALA A 160 -0.47 -14.56 -3.61
CA ALA A 160 0.82 -14.89 -4.23
C ALA A 160 1.73 -13.67 -4.33
N ALA A 161 1.19 -12.53 -4.77
CA ALA A 161 1.93 -11.27 -4.85
C ALA A 161 2.42 -10.81 -3.48
N TYR A 162 1.62 -10.96 -2.41
CA TYR A 162 2.04 -10.66 -1.05
C TYR A 162 3.24 -11.52 -0.63
N GLN A 163 3.20 -12.82 -0.82
CA GLN A 163 4.28 -13.73 -0.43
C GLN A 163 5.56 -13.50 -1.25
N LEU A 164 5.41 -13.27 -2.56
CA LEU A 164 6.55 -12.95 -3.42
C LEU A 164 7.18 -11.61 -3.02
N SER A 165 6.38 -10.58 -2.75
CA SER A 165 6.87 -9.27 -2.30
C SER A 165 7.61 -9.38 -0.98
N ALA A 166 7.10 -10.18 -0.05
CA ALA A 166 7.75 -10.41 1.23
C ALA A 166 9.16 -11.01 1.04
N SER A 167 9.27 -12.05 0.20
CA SER A 167 10.55 -12.70 -0.08
C SER A 167 11.52 -11.79 -0.82
N ILE A 168 11.05 -11.08 -1.85
CA ILE A 168 11.86 -10.12 -2.61
C ILE A 168 12.27 -8.95 -1.73
N GLY A 169 11.39 -8.50 -0.83
CA GLY A 169 11.66 -7.40 0.11
C GLY A 169 12.81 -7.70 1.05
N VAL A 170 12.85 -8.90 1.60
CA VAL A 170 13.95 -9.38 2.45
C VAL A 170 15.26 -9.40 1.66
N PHE A 171 15.24 -9.93 0.43
CA PHE A 171 16.42 -9.97 -0.42
C PHE A 171 16.91 -8.57 -0.82
N ALA A 172 16.00 -7.70 -1.26
CA ALA A 172 16.31 -6.32 -1.63
C ALA A 172 16.87 -5.53 -0.44
N ALA A 173 16.32 -5.72 0.76
CA ALA A 173 16.81 -5.06 1.96
C ALA A 173 18.22 -5.51 2.33
N GLY A 174 18.52 -6.79 2.20
CA GLY A 174 19.86 -7.30 2.41
C GLY A 174 20.89 -6.65 1.46
N MET A 175 20.54 -6.45 0.20
CA MET A 175 21.40 -5.77 -0.77
C MET A 175 21.50 -4.26 -0.51
N LEU A 176 20.38 -3.58 -0.31
CA LEU A 176 20.34 -2.12 -0.16
C LEU A 176 20.95 -1.67 1.18
N SER A 177 20.79 -2.45 2.24
CA SER A 177 21.34 -2.10 3.55
C SER A 177 22.86 -2.11 3.58
N SER A 178 23.53 -2.83 2.68
CA SER A 178 24.98 -2.80 2.53
C SER A 178 25.49 -1.49 1.91
N ILE A 179 24.62 -0.74 1.22
CA ILE A 179 24.94 0.58 0.63
C ILE A 179 24.40 1.67 1.56
N ALA A 180 23.07 1.77 1.67
CA ALA A 180 22.37 2.68 2.56
C ALA A 180 20.92 2.22 2.72
N TRP A 181 20.51 1.87 3.94
CA TRP A 181 19.14 1.39 4.23
C TRP A 181 18.06 2.43 3.90
N GLN A 182 18.40 3.69 3.83
CA GLN A 182 17.48 4.79 3.47
C GLN A 182 16.88 4.60 2.07
N TYR A 183 17.56 3.91 1.15
CA TYR A 183 17.01 3.62 -0.18
C TYR A 183 15.75 2.75 -0.15
N LEU A 184 15.52 1.99 0.92
CA LEU A 184 14.27 1.25 1.09
C LEU A 184 13.04 2.16 1.06
N PHE A 185 13.16 3.40 1.53
CA PHE A 185 12.07 4.37 1.47
C PHE A 185 11.67 4.75 0.05
N LEU A 186 12.57 4.68 -0.92
CA LEU A 186 12.29 5.06 -2.31
C LEU A 186 11.47 4.01 -3.07
N ILE A 187 11.50 2.74 -2.62
CA ILE A 187 10.81 1.66 -3.32
C ILE A 187 9.31 1.98 -3.49
N PRO A 188 8.55 2.29 -2.42
CA PRO A 188 7.14 2.63 -2.58
C PRO A 188 6.90 4.04 -3.13
N ALA A 189 7.90 4.92 -3.14
CA ALA A 189 7.73 6.25 -3.74
C ALA A 189 7.44 6.18 -5.25
N VAL A 190 7.91 5.14 -5.93
CA VAL A 190 7.65 4.92 -7.36
C VAL A 190 6.16 4.73 -7.67
N THR A 191 5.35 4.36 -6.68
CA THR A 191 3.91 4.12 -6.85
C THR A 191 3.12 5.34 -7.30
N ILE A 192 3.66 6.56 -7.13
CA ILE A 192 3.01 7.80 -7.60
C ILE A 192 2.91 7.85 -9.14
N LEU A 193 3.67 7.01 -9.84
CA LEU A 193 3.69 6.97 -11.30
C LEU A 193 2.55 6.13 -11.89
N PHE A 194 1.83 5.39 -11.07
CA PHE A 194 0.72 4.49 -11.47
C PHE A 194 -0.63 4.99 -10.98
#